data_09e4a4dccf424f48f78c575431d5d7b8
#
_entry.id   09e4a4dccf424f48f78c575431d5d7b8
#
_cell.length_a   1.000
_cell.length_b   1.000
_cell.length_c   1.000
_cell.angle_alpha   90.00
_cell.angle_beta   90.00
_cell.angle_gamma   90.00
#
_symmetry.space_group_name_H-M   'P 1'
#
loop_
_entity.id
_entity.type
_entity.pdbx_description
1 polymer ?
#
loop_
_entity_poly.entity_id
_entity_poly.type
_entity_poly.pdbx_seq_one_letter_code
_entity_poly.pdbx_strand_id
1 'polypeptide(L)'
;VKLAYAGLEPGHRYDLAPATTTATPEGSGWVLSGSKCVVVGAPSATRLIVSAAAPQGASLFLVDPAAAGVALNPSRTVDGLRVADVTFTNVALGADALLGTVGGAQAAIDEAHDFATALLCADAVGAMKSACDATLDYIKQRKQFGVVISSFQVLQHRMVEMYICTEQ
;
A
#
# COMPACT_ATOMS: atom_id res chain seq x y z
N VAL A 1 14.20 5.38 -13.25
CA VAL A 1 12.73 5.40 -13.26
C VAL A 1 12.24 5.10 -11.85
N LYS A 2 11.27 5.87 -11.34
CA LYS A 2 10.58 5.63 -10.08
C LYS A 2 9.15 5.25 -10.41
N LEU A 3 8.71 4.09 -9.95
CA LEU A 3 7.35 3.58 -10.17
C LEU A 3 6.52 3.70 -8.88
N ALA A 4 5.23 3.99 -9.00
CA ALA A 4 4.26 3.85 -7.93
C ALA A 4 3.05 3.05 -8.43
N TYR A 5 2.58 2.12 -7.61
CA TYR A 5 1.40 1.30 -7.94
C TYR A 5 0.13 1.99 -7.42
N ALA A 6 -0.79 2.26 -8.33
CA ALA A 6 -2.07 2.89 -8.08
C ALA A 6 -3.18 1.83 -8.19
N GLY A 7 -3.39 1.06 -7.12
CA GLY A 7 -4.36 -0.03 -7.06
C GLY A 7 -5.62 0.32 -6.28
N LEU A 8 -5.49 0.96 -5.11
CA LEU A 8 -6.61 1.22 -4.20
C LEU A 8 -7.56 2.28 -4.72
N GLU A 9 -8.87 2.02 -4.60
CA GLU A 9 -9.93 2.95 -5.00
C GLU A 9 -10.69 3.50 -3.79
N PRO A 10 -11.18 4.74 -3.84
CA PRO A 10 -11.99 5.30 -2.78
C PRO A 10 -13.22 4.42 -2.46
N GLY A 11 -13.43 4.11 -1.19
CA GLY A 11 -14.57 3.31 -0.74
C GLY A 11 -14.42 1.79 -0.85
N HIS A 12 -13.40 1.29 -1.53
CA HIS A 12 -13.18 -0.16 -1.75
C HIS A 12 -12.27 -0.81 -0.68
N ARG A 13 -11.76 -0.04 0.29
CA ARG A 13 -10.86 -0.51 1.35
C ARG A 13 -9.67 -1.30 0.80
N TYR A 14 -9.63 -2.61 1.06
CA TYR A 14 -8.54 -3.52 0.68
C TYR A 14 -8.83 -4.36 -0.56
N ASP A 15 -9.97 -4.12 -1.24
CA ASP A 15 -10.27 -4.76 -2.51
C ASP A 15 -9.42 -4.10 -3.61
N LEU A 16 -8.61 -4.90 -4.27
CA LEU A 16 -7.71 -4.46 -5.34
C LEU A 16 -8.30 -4.66 -6.75
N ALA A 17 -9.48 -5.27 -6.84
CA ALA A 17 -10.17 -5.37 -8.12
C ALA A 17 -10.62 -3.97 -8.57
N PRO A 18 -10.18 -3.47 -9.73
CA PRO A 18 -10.58 -2.16 -10.20
C PRO A 18 -12.06 -2.17 -10.58
N ALA A 19 -12.84 -1.32 -9.92
CA ALA A 19 -14.29 -1.24 -10.12
C ALA A 19 -14.75 0.11 -10.70
N THR A 20 -14.14 1.20 -10.28
CA THR A 20 -14.53 2.56 -10.64
C THR A 20 -13.52 3.26 -11.56
N THR A 21 -12.26 2.86 -11.54
CA THR A 21 -11.28 3.32 -12.54
C THR A 21 -11.43 2.46 -13.78
N THR A 22 -11.75 3.09 -14.91
CA THR A 22 -12.05 2.40 -16.17
C THR A 22 -11.06 2.80 -17.26
N ALA A 23 -10.76 1.86 -18.14
CA ALA A 23 -10.01 2.09 -19.37
C ALA A 23 -10.85 1.65 -20.57
N THR A 24 -11.23 2.59 -21.42
CA THR A 24 -12.01 2.32 -22.62
C THR A 24 -11.13 2.43 -23.86
N PRO A 25 -11.25 1.51 -24.83
CA PRO A 25 -10.52 1.61 -26.10
C PRO A 25 -10.95 2.88 -26.86
N GLU A 26 -9.98 3.63 -27.39
CA GLU A 26 -10.22 4.76 -28.29
C GLU A 26 -9.18 4.76 -29.41
N GLY A 27 -9.61 4.56 -30.64
CA GLY A 27 -8.72 4.41 -31.79
C GLY A 27 -7.76 3.24 -31.61
N SER A 28 -6.45 3.50 -31.63
CA SER A 28 -5.40 2.51 -31.34
C SER A 28 -4.94 2.51 -29.89
N GLY A 29 -5.51 3.35 -29.03
CA GLY A 29 -5.11 3.54 -27.66
C GLY A 29 -6.26 3.36 -26.66
N TRP A 30 -6.17 4.07 -25.54
CA TRP A 30 -7.09 3.95 -24.41
C TRP A 30 -7.42 5.33 -23.83
N VAL A 31 -8.60 5.44 -23.25
CA VAL A 31 -8.98 6.58 -22.40
C VAL A 31 -9.17 6.05 -20.97
N LEU A 32 -8.39 6.60 -20.03
CA LEU A 32 -8.42 6.25 -18.62
C LEU A 32 -9.20 7.31 -17.83
N SER A 33 -10.16 6.87 -17.03
CA SER A 33 -10.96 7.73 -16.14
C SER A 33 -11.23 7.05 -14.81
N GLY A 34 -11.24 7.82 -13.71
CA GLY A 34 -11.49 7.32 -12.36
C GLY A 34 -10.60 7.96 -11.31
N SER A 35 -10.45 7.29 -10.17
CA SER A 35 -9.59 7.78 -9.09
C SER A 35 -8.94 6.65 -8.31
N LYS A 36 -7.75 6.92 -7.80
CA LYS A 36 -7.00 6.05 -6.91
C LYS A 36 -6.64 6.81 -5.64
N CYS A 37 -6.64 6.12 -4.51
CA CYS A 37 -6.34 6.74 -3.22
C CYS A 37 -5.09 6.13 -2.59
N VAL A 38 -4.44 6.94 -1.73
CA VAL A 38 -3.28 6.53 -0.92
C VAL A 38 -2.17 5.87 -1.74
N VAL A 39 -1.89 6.41 -2.93
CA VAL A 39 -0.85 5.86 -3.82
C VAL A 39 0.53 6.21 -3.25
N VAL A 40 1.18 5.21 -2.65
CA VAL A 40 2.48 5.37 -1.99
C VAL A 40 3.55 5.72 -3.02
N GLY A 41 4.31 6.77 -2.73
CA GLY A 41 5.41 7.24 -3.59
C GLY A 41 4.97 8.04 -4.83
N ALA A 42 3.67 8.17 -5.11
CA ALA A 42 3.17 8.90 -6.28
C ALA A 42 3.73 10.32 -6.42
N PRO A 43 3.90 11.13 -5.33
CA PRO A 43 4.47 12.48 -5.46
C PRO A 43 5.89 12.54 -6.02
N SER A 44 6.62 11.43 -6.01
CA SER A 44 7.99 11.35 -6.55
C SER A 44 8.15 10.36 -7.70
N ALA A 45 7.03 9.73 -8.12
CA ALA A 45 7.03 8.77 -9.21
C ALA A 45 7.24 9.45 -10.57
N THR A 46 7.97 8.78 -11.44
CA THR A 46 8.11 9.18 -12.86
C THR A 46 7.09 8.46 -13.74
N ARG A 47 6.53 7.35 -13.25
CA ARG A 47 5.44 6.61 -13.90
C ARG A 47 4.55 5.99 -12.81
N LEU A 48 3.26 5.91 -13.10
CA LEU A 48 2.28 5.20 -12.30
C LEU A 48 1.91 3.90 -13.02
N ILE A 49 1.86 2.79 -12.27
CA ILE A 49 1.21 1.55 -12.73
C ILE A 49 -0.21 1.60 -12.20
N VAL A 50 -1.18 1.78 -13.08
CA VAL A 50 -2.59 1.97 -12.71
C VAL A 50 -3.39 0.74 -13.07
N SER A 51 -4.10 0.16 -12.10
CA SER A 51 -5.10 -0.87 -12.38
C SER A 51 -6.41 -0.22 -12.82
N ALA A 52 -7.02 -0.73 -13.89
CA ALA A 52 -8.28 -0.24 -14.39
C ALA A 52 -9.15 -1.38 -14.93
N ALA A 53 -10.46 -1.24 -14.84
CA ALA A 53 -11.41 -2.12 -15.49
C ALA A 53 -11.45 -1.81 -16.98
N ALA A 54 -11.05 -2.78 -17.80
CA ALA A 54 -11.19 -2.76 -19.24
C ALA A 54 -12.31 -3.73 -19.68
N PRO A 55 -12.76 -3.71 -20.94
CA PRO A 55 -13.87 -4.58 -21.40
C PRO A 55 -13.68 -6.07 -21.12
N GLN A 56 -12.45 -6.56 -21.09
CA GLN A 56 -12.11 -7.97 -20.84
C GLN A 56 -11.75 -8.27 -19.38
N GLY A 57 -11.75 -7.28 -18.50
CA GLY A 57 -11.39 -7.42 -17.08
C GLY A 57 -10.28 -6.50 -16.61
N ALA A 58 -9.72 -6.80 -15.44
CA ALA A 58 -8.66 -6.02 -14.84
C ALA A 58 -7.42 -5.93 -15.74
N SER A 59 -6.95 -4.72 -15.98
CA SER A 59 -5.80 -4.42 -16.83
C SER A 59 -4.87 -3.43 -16.13
N LEU A 60 -3.59 -3.43 -16.48
CA LEU A 60 -2.60 -2.50 -15.94
C LEU A 60 -2.12 -1.55 -17.03
N PHE A 61 -2.00 -0.28 -16.67
CA PHE A 61 -1.54 0.78 -17.57
C PHE A 61 -0.38 1.55 -16.97
N LEU A 62 0.63 1.85 -17.79
CA LEU A 62 1.73 2.71 -17.43
C LEU A 62 1.37 4.16 -17.78
N VAL A 63 1.23 5.01 -16.76
CA VAL A 63 0.75 6.37 -16.90
C VAL A 63 1.81 7.38 -16.48
N ASP A 64 1.97 8.44 -17.26
CA ASP A 64 2.80 9.58 -16.87
C ASP A 64 2.01 10.44 -15.85
N PRO A 65 2.52 10.68 -14.63
CA PRO A 65 1.84 11.53 -13.66
C PRO A 65 1.71 12.99 -14.11
N ALA A 66 2.48 13.43 -15.11
CA ALA A 66 2.40 14.77 -15.71
C ALA A 66 1.49 14.83 -16.95
N ALA A 67 0.87 13.71 -17.36
CA ALA A 67 -0.02 13.70 -18.52
C ALA A 67 -1.27 14.57 -18.30
N ALA A 68 -1.79 15.13 -19.38
CA ALA A 68 -3.04 15.88 -19.34
C ALA A 68 -4.19 15.01 -18.81
N GLY A 69 -4.97 15.56 -17.88
CA GLY A 69 -6.06 14.84 -17.21
C GLY A 69 -5.64 14.06 -15.96
N VAL A 70 -4.36 14.00 -15.60
CA VAL A 70 -3.88 13.43 -14.34
C VAL A 70 -3.75 14.53 -13.30
N ALA A 71 -4.38 14.37 -12.15
CA ALA A 71 -4.26 15.27 -11.01
C ALA A 71 -3.81 14.50 -9.77
N LEU A 72 -2.72 14.96 -9.13
CA LEU A 72 -2.23 14.41 -7.88
C LEU A 72 -2.58 15.35 -6.73
N ASN A 73 -3.15 14.79 -5.66
CA ASN A 73 -3.37 15.48 -4.40
C ASN A 73 -2.45 14.86 -3.33
N PRO A 74 -1.25 15.42 -3.10
CA PRO A 74 -0.25 14.82 -2.22
C PRO A 74 -0.62 15.01 -0.75
N SER A 75 -0.33 13.97 0.05
CA SER A 75 -0.50 13.95 1.50
C SER A 75 0.59 13.11 2.17
N ARG A 76 0.49 12.96 3.49
CA ARG A 76 1.34 12.07 4.29
C ARG A 76 0.50 11.17 5.15
N THR A 77 0.92 9.93 5.28
CA THR A 77 0.38 8.98 6.25
C THR A 77 0.93 9.25 7.66
N VAL A 78 0.30 8.66 8.68
CA VAL A 78 0.72 8.84 10.09
C VAL A 78 2.14 8.37 10.36
N ASP A 79 2.61 7.37 9.61
CA ASP A 79 3.99 6.84 9.64
C ASP A 79 4.98 7.67 8.80
N GLY A 80 4.51 8.78 8.19
CA GLY A 80 5.34 9.73 7.46
C GLY A 80 5.59 9.40 5.99
N LEU A 81 5.01 8.34 5.43
CA LEU A 81 5.12 8.05 4.01
C LEU A 81 4.47 9.16 3.17
N ARG A 82 5.08 9.44 2.03
CA ARG A 82 4.51 10.35 1.03
C ARG A 82 3.58 9.58 0.12
N VAL A 83 2.32 10.00 0.08
CA VAL A 83 1.27 9.41 -0.74
C VAL A 83 0.56 10.50 -1.55
N ALA A 84 -0.22 10.11 -2.54
CA ALA A 84 -1.17 11.01 -3.19
C ALA A 84 -2.46 10.26 -3.51
N ASP A 85 -3.58 10.98 -3.49
CA ASP A 85 -4.76 10.60 -4.23
C ASP A 85 -4.58 11.06 -5.66
N VAL A 86 -4.98 10.23 -6.62
CA VAL A 86 -4.78 10.48 -8.04
C VAL A 86 -6.12 10.41 -8.75
N THR A 87 -6.45 11.47 -9.48
CA THR A 87 -7.66 11.52 -10.32
C THR A 87 -7.27 11.49 -11.79
N PHE A 88 -7.97 10.68 -12.55
CA PHE A 88 -7.82 10.54 -14.00
C PHE A 88 -9.09 11.05 -14.68
N THR A 89 -8.95 12.06 -15.51
CA THR A 89 -10.07 12.66 -16.26
C THR A 89 -9.80 12.56 -17.75
N ASN A 90 -10.36 11.54 -18.38
CA ASN A 90 -10.22 11.27 -19.82
C ASN A 90 -8.73 11.31 -20.26
N VAL A 91 -7.87 10.62 -19.55
CA VAL A 91 -6.43 10.57 -19.85
C VAL A 91 -6.21 9.71 -21.10
N ALA A 92 -5.77 10.33 -22.18
CA ALA A 92 -5.43 9.62 -23.43
C ALA A 92 -4.12 8.85 -23.26
N LEU A 93 -4.14 7.56 -23.54
CA LEU A 93 -3.00 6.65 -23.45
C LEU A 93 -2.77 5.97 -24.80
N GLY A 94 -1.49 5.81 -25.18
CA GLY A 94 -1.11 5.03 -26.34
C GLY A 94 -1.35 3.51 -26.15
N ALA A 95 -1.30 2.76 -27.22
CA ALA A 95 -1.40 1.29 -27.15
C ALA A 95 -0.27 0.67 -26.32
N ASP A 96 0.88 1.29 -26.31
CA ASP A 96 2.08 0.89 -25.54
C ASP A 96 1.98 1.14 -24.04
N ALA A 97 0.97 1.85 -23.59
CA ALA A 97 0.72 2.06 -22.17
C ALA A 97 0.16 0.80 -21.47
N LEU A 98 -0.47 -0.13 -22.21
CA LEU A 98 -0.97 -1.37 -21.66
C LEU A 98 0.19 -2.31 -21.26
N LEU A 99 0.18 -2.75 -20.01
CA LEU A 99 1.14 -3.75 -19.50
C LEU A 99 0.52 -5.15 -19.59
N GLY A 100 1.11 -6.00 -20.42
CA GLY A 100 0.63 -7.37 -20.65
C GLY A 100 -0.57 -7.41 -21.63
N THR A 101 -1.59 -8.18 -21.29
CA THR A 101 -2.80 -8.37 -22.11
C THR A 101 -4.01 -7.74 -21.46
N VAL A 102 -4.95 -7.27 -22.29
CA VAL A 102 -6.23 -6.71 -21.80
C VAL A 102 -6.97 -7.78 -20.98
N GLY A 103 -7.43 -7.39 -19.80
CA GLY A 103 -8.15 -8.28 -18.88
C GLY A 103 -7.28 -9.33 -18.16
N GLY A 104 -5.99 -9.41 -18.48
CA GLY A 104 -5.09 -10.44 -17.95
C GLY A 104 -4.32 -10.05 -16.66
N ALA A 105 -4.62 -8.92 -16.04
CA ALA A 105 -3.77 -8.39 -14.97
C ALA A 105 -4.07 -8.96 -13.57
N GLN A 106 -5.24 -9.56 -13.34
CA GLN A 106 -5.67 -9.93 -11.99
C GLN A 106 -4.67 -10.85 -11.27
N ALA A 107 -4.18 -11.88 -11.93
CA ALA A 107 -3.23 -12.80 -11.32
C ALA A 107 -1.92 -12.11 -10.90
N ALA A 108 -1.42 -11.17 -11.70
CA ALA A 108 -0.22 -10.40 -11.36
C ALA A 108 -0.46 -9.41 -10.20
N ILE A 109 -1.67 -8.84 -10.13
CA ILE A 109 -2.08 -7.99 -9.01
C ILE A 109 -2.13 -8.80 -7.71
N ASP A 110 -2.74 -9.98 -7.74
CA ASP A 110 -2.86 -10.86 -6.57
C ASP A 110 -1.49 -11.34 -6.10
N GLU A 111 -0.62 -11.79 -7.01
CA GLU A 111 0.75 -12.20 -6.68
C GLU A 111 1.57 -11.08 -6.06
N ALA A 112 1.52 -9.88 -6.64
CA ALA A 112 2.21 -8.71 -6.10
C ALA A 112 1.69 -8.31 -4.72
N HIS A 113 0.38 -8.42 -4.49
CA HIS A 113 -0.25 -8.14 -3.20
C HIS A 113 0.16 -9.17 -2.13
N ASP A 114 0.13 -10.45 -2.46
CA ASP A 114 0.53 -11.53 -1.55
C ASP A 114 2.01 -11.37 -1.14
N PHE A 115 2.88 -11.06 -2.11
CA PHE A 115 4.28 -10.80 -1.83
C PHE A 115 4.47 -9.57 -0.93
N ALA A 116 3.78 -8.46 -1.21
CA ALA A 116 3.83 -7.26 -0.39
C ALA A 116 3.31 -7.52 1.02
N THR A 117 2.23 -8.30 1.16
CA THR A 117 1.66 -8.69 2.46
C THR A 117 2.65 -9.52 3.27
N ALA A 118 3.34 -10.48 2.66
CA ALA A 118 4.36 -11.28 3.33
C ALA A 118 5.51 -10.40 3.86
N LEU A 119 5.95 -9.40 3.07
CA LEU A 119 6.98 -8.45 3.52
C LEU A 119 6.50 -7.56 4.67
N LEU A 120 5.25 -7.08 4.62
CA LEU A 120 4.66 -6.30 5.72
C LEU A 120 4.51 -7.11 7.00
N CYS A 121 4.16 -8.39 6.90
CA CYS A 121 4.15 -9.29 8.06
C CYS A 121 5.56 -9.45 8.67
N ALA A 122 6.57 -9.60 7.84
CA ALA A 122 7.96 -9.69 8.33
C ALA A 122 8.43 -8.41 9.03
N ASP A 123 8.08 -7.24 8.48
CA ASP A 123 8.34 -5.93 9.11
C ASP A 123 7.63 -5.80 10.47
N ALA A 124 6.35 -6.20 10.53
CA ALA A 124 5.55 -6.19 11.76
C ALA A 124 6.17 -7.08 12.85
N VAL A 125 6.66 -8.28 12.51
CA VAL A 125 7.35 -9.17 13.46
C VAL A 125 8.60 -8.51 14.00
N GLY A 126 9.39 -7.83 13.15
CA GLY A 126 10.56 -7.06 13.57
C GLY A 126 10.20 -5.93 14.56
N ALA A 127 9.14 -5.20 14.27
CA ALA A 127 8.64 -4.14 15.16
C ALA A 127 8.13 -4.68 16.51
N MET A 128 7.39 -5.79 16.51
CA MET A 128 6.92 -6.46 17.74
C MET A 128 8.09 -6.93 18.59
N LYS A 129 9.10 -7.57 17.98
CA LYS A 129 10.31 -8.00 18.70
C LYS A 129 11.03 -6.82 19.34
N SER A 130 11.25 -5.74 18.59
CA SER A 130 11.88 -4.52 19.10
C SER A 130 11.11 -3.91 20.27
N ALA A 131 9.77 -3.89 20.19
CA ALA A 131 8.92 -3.41 21.27
C ALA A 131 9.01 -4.29 22.52
N CYS A 132 9.05 -5.62 22.37
CA CYS A 132 9.24 -6.57 23.47
C CYS A 132 10.58 -6.35 24.17
N ASP A 133 11.68 -6.31 23.41
CA ASP A 133 13.03 -6.14 23.92
C ASP A 133 13.16 -4.81 24.70
N ALA A 134 12.71 -3.70 24.09
CA ALA A 134 12.74 -2.38 24.71
C ALA A 134 11.87 -2.30 25.98
N THR A 135 10.70 -2.94 25.98
CA THR A 135 9.82 -2.99 27.17
C THR A 135 10.46 -3.80 28.28
N LEU A 136 11.04 -4.96 27.97
CA LEU A 136 11.73 -5.81 28.96
C LEU A 136 12.89 -5.08 29.61
N ASP A 137 13.71 -4.38 28.82
CA ASP A 137 14.83 -3.60 29.35
C ASP A 137 14.35 -2.44 30.23
N TYR A 138 13.29 -1.75 29.81
CA TYR A 138 12.73 -0.67 30.59
C TYR A 138 12.22 -1.13 31.95
N ILE A 139 11.39 -2.19 32.01
CA ILE A 139 10.81 -2.66 33.28
C ILE A 139 11.86 -3.20 34.27
N LYS A 140 13.00 -3.70 33.76
CA LYS A 140 14.13 -4.16 34.59
C LYS A 140 14.91 -2.98 35.23
N GLN A 141 14.85 -1.80 34.65
CA GLN A 141 15.59 -0.62 35.10
C GLN A 141 14.73 0.36 35.89
N ARG A 142 13.45 0.51 35.50
CA ARG A 142 12.54 1.48 36.13
C ARG A 142 12.16 1.07 37.53
N LYS A 143 12.36 1.97 38.48
CA LYS A 143 11.96 1.79 39.87
C LYS A 143 10.73 2.63 40.20
N GLN A 144 9.77 2.00 40.88
CA GLN A 144 8.58 2.64 41.48
C GLN A 144 8.24 1.86 42.77
N PHE A 145 7.64 2.55 43.75
CA PHE A 145 7.28 1.94 45.03
C PHE A 145 8.45 1.23 45.73
N GLY A 146 9.69 1.73 45.55
CA GLY A 146 10.91 1.20 46.18
C GLY A 146 11.55 -0.01 45.51
N VAL A 147 10.92 -0.56 44.44
CA VAL A 147 11.43 -1.76 43.71
C VAL A 147 11.49 -1.53 42.21
N VAL A 148 12.19 -2.39 41.48
CA VAL A 148 12.10 -2.42 40.00
C VAL A 148 10.73 -2.92 39.60
N ILE A 149 10.13 -2.27 38.59
CA ILE A 149 8.73 -2.59 38.25
C ILE A 149 8.55 -3.97 37.61
N SER A 150 9.60 -4.59 37.13
CA SER A 150 9.60 -6.00 36.69
C SER A 150 9.30 -7.02 37.80
N SER A 151 9.36 -6.62 39.08
CA SER A 151 8.97 -7.48 40.21
C SER A 151 7.43 -7.63 40.34
N PHE A 152 6.65 -6.75 39.69
CA PHE A 152 5.19 -6.85 39.74
C PHE A 152 4.69 -7.93 38.76
N GLN A 153 3.98 -8.93 39.30
CA GLN A 153 3.49 -10.07 38.55
C GLN A 153 2.61 -9.67 37.35
N VAL A 154 1.82 -8.60 37.48
CA VAL A 154 0.98 -8.10 36.39
C VAL A 154 1.81 -7.69 35.16
N LEU A 155 2.99 -7.11 35.35
CA LEU A 155 3.87 -6.75 34.23
C LEU A 155 4.58 -7.97 33.65
N GLN A 156 4.91 -8.96 34.50
CA GLN A 156 5.47 -10.24 34.04
C GLN A 156 4.48 -10.97 33.12
N HIS A 157 3.19 -11.02 33.49
CA HIS A 157 2.14 -11.63 32.66
C HIS A 157 2.00 -10.90 31.32
N ARG A 158 2.00 -9.56 31.34
CA ARG A 158 1.94 -8.77 30.09
C ARG A 158 3.14 -9.02 29.19
N MET A 159 4.33 -9.16 29.74
CA MET A 159 5.53 -9.50 28.96
C MET A 159 5.43 -10.89 28.33
N VAL A 160 4.87 -11.86 29.03
CA VAL A 160 4.63 -13.20 28.48
C VAL A 160 3.62 -13.14 27.34
N GLU A 161 2.53 -12.39 27.49
CA GLU A 161 1.54 -12.18 26.43
C GLU A 161 2.18 -11.55 25.17
N MET A 162 2.99 -10.49 25.35
CA MET A 162 3.72 -9.86 24.25
C MET A 162 4.66 -10.83 23.55
N TYR A 163 5.39 -11.62 24.30
CA TYR A 163 6.30 -12.63 23.75
C TYR A 163 5.54 -13.69 22.94
N ILE A 164 4.44 -14.23 23.47
CA ILE A 164 3.60 -15.20 22.77
C ILE A 164 3.07 -14.63 21.47
N CYS A 165 2.54 -13.39 21.46
CA CYS A 165 2.07 -12.73 20.24
C CYS A 165 3.17 -12.54 19.20
N THR A 166 4.42 -12.33 19.63
CA THR A 166 5.56 -12.19 18.71
C THR A 166 5.97 -13.53 18.09
N GLU A 167 5.89 -14.64 18.87
CA GLU A 167 6.26 -15.97 18.40
C GLU A 167 5.20 -16.61 17.49
N GLN A 168 3.92 -16.26 17.65
CA GLN A 168 2.80 -16.75 16.81
C GLN A 168 2.75 -16.04 15.43
#